data_7f6fe43ae6a8a11046e1ba69c9b1d13a
#
_entry.id   7f6fe43ae6a8a11046e1ba69c9b1d13a
#
_cell.length_a   1.000
_cell.length_b   1.000
_cell.length_c   1.000
_cell.angle_alpha   90.00
_cell.angle_beta   90.00
_cell.angle_gamma   90.00
#
_symmetry.space_group_name_H-M   'P 1'
#
loop_
_entity.id
_entity.type
_entity.pdbx_description
1 polymer ?
#
loop_
_entity_poly.entity_id
_entity_poly.type
_entity_poly.pdbx_seq_one_letter_code
_entity_poly.pdbx_strand_id
1 'polypeptide(L)'
;MQPDFTQRMMTCRRGRVSRRVFLGALGASALAPRSFAQASPPIPITAINHMTLSVSDPARSLEWYQGLFGMPIAARQANTVILRVGDGPQFMAIGGGASGNPHINHLCLSTPGFD
;
A
#
# COMPACT_ATOMS: atom_id res chain seq x y z
N MET A 1 -30.62 8.54 -4.35
CA MET A 1 -30.43 9.13 -3.02
C MET A 1 -29.68 8.11 -2.18
N GLN A 2 -28.34 8.15 -2.17
CA GLN A 2 -27.49 7.20 -1.42
C GLN A 2 -27.28 7.75 0.00
N PRO A 3 -27.39 6.91 1.05
CA PRO A 3 -27.14 7.34 2.41
C PRO A 3 -25.66 7.58 2.64
N ASP A 4 -25.39 8.72 3.27
CA ASP A 4 -24.08 9.26 3.64
C ASP A 4 -23.24 8.25 4.44
N PHE A 5 -22.07 7.92 3.91
CA PHE A 5 -21.08 7.02 4.51
C PHE A 5 -20.52 7.53 5.85
N THR A 6 -20.65 8.82 6.09
CA THR A 6 -20.10 9.52 7.28
C THR A 6 -20.91 9.23 8.55
N GLN A 7 -22.18 8.85 8.46
CA GLN A 7 -23.02 8.58 9.63
C GLN A 7 -22.82 7.20 10.27
N ARG A 8 -22.15 6.28 9.62
CA ARG A 8 -21.92 4.92 10.18
C ARG A 8 -20.75 4.82 11.16
N MET A 9 -19.88 5.82 11.24
CA MET A 9 -18.70 5.78 12.12
C MET A 9 -18.93 6.34 13.54
N MET A 10 -20.07 6.92 13.87
CA MET A 10 -20.28 7.61 15.15
C MET A 10 -21.22 6.92 16.14
N THR A 11 -21.58 5.67 15.96
CA THR A 11 -22.29 4.93 17.02
C THR A 11 -21.33 4.05 17.82
N CYS A 12 -20.39 4.68 18.51
CA CYS A 12 -19.68 4.04 19.61
C CYS A 12 -20.63 3.93 20.79
N ARG A 13 -21.35 2.82 20.91
CA ARG A 13 -22.14 2.51 22.10
C ARG A 13 -21.19 2.42 23.30
N ARG A 14 -21.25 3.41 24.20
CA ARG A 14 -20.66 3.30 25.52
C ARG A 14 -21.40 2.20 26.30
N GLY A 15 -21.02 0.96 26.10
CA GLY A 15 -21.44 -0.15 26.96
C GLY A 15 -20.77 0.01 28.31
N ARG A 16 -21.58 0.13 29.39
CA ARG A 16 -21.07 0.05 30.77
C ARG A 16 -20.49 -1.35 30.96
N VAL A 17 -19.17 -1.46 31.04
CA VAL A 17 -18.48 -2.70 31.39
C VAL A 17 -18.76 -3.01 32.85
N SER A 18 -19.38 -4.14 33.15
CA SER A 18 -19.67 -4.54 34.53
C SER A 18 -18.35 -4.88 35.25
N ARG A 19 -18.34 -4.69 36.60
CA ARG A 19 -17.16 -5.01 37.45
C ARG A 19 -16.65 -6.46 37.25
N ARG A 20 -17.54 -7.40 36.94
CA ARG A 20 -17.18 -8.83 36.70
C ARG A 20 -16.42 -8.97 35.38
N VAL A 21 -16.80 -8.23 34.32
CA VAL A 21 -16.10 -8.23 33.04
C VAL A 21 -14.73 -7.58 33.17
N PHE A 22 -14.62 -6.52 33.99
CA PHE A 22 -13.35 -5.84 34.23
C PHE A 22 -12.33 -6.71 34.97
N LEU A 23 -12.78 -7.45 36.00
CA LEU A 23 -11.91 -8.37 36.74
C LEU A 23 -11.50 -9.58 35.87
N GLY A 24 -12.38 -10.06 35.00
CA GLY A 24 -12.05 -11.12 34.03
C GLY A 24 -11.02 -10.67 33.00
N ALA A 25 -11.07 -9.42 32.58
CA ALA A 25 -10.11 -8.86 31.62
C ALA A 25 -8.70 -8.68 32.20
N LEU A 26 -8.61 -8.37 33.50
CA LEU A 26 -7.32 -8.29 34.21
C LEU A 26 -6.65 -9.67 34.40
N GLY A 27 -7.44 -10.73 34.60
CA GLY A 27 -6.92 -12.10 34.67
C GLY A 27 -6.44 -12.65 33.34
N ALA A 28 -7.08 -12.26 32.22
CA ALA A 28 -6.70 -12.66 30.86
C ALA A 28 -5.42 -11.97 30.37
N SER A 29 -5.10 -10.80 30.90
CA SER A 29 -3.88 -10.07 30.52
C SER A 29 -2.59 -10.75 30.97
N ALA A 30 -2.65 -11.61 32.01
CA ALA A 30 -1.49 -12.35 32.48
C ALA A 30 -1.14 -13.59 31.62
N LEU A 31 -2.09 -14.00 30.76
CA LEU A 31 -1.92 -15.11 29.82
C LEU A 31 -1.78 -14.65 28.36
N ALA A 32 -1.70 -13.34 28.13
CA ALA A 32 -1.40 -12.83 26.80
C ALA A 32 -0.06 -13.43 26.35
N PRO A 33 0.01 -14.05 25.16
CA PRO A 33 1.27 -14.55 24.66
C PRO A 33 2.24 -13.35 24.62
N ARG A 34 3.41 -13.52 25.29
CA ARG A 34 4.48 -12.54 25.21
C ARG A 34 4.73 -12.34 23.73
N SER A 35 4.46 -11.14 23.22
CA SER A 35 4.91 -10.77 21.90
C SER A 35 6.40 -11.03 21.89
N PHE A 36 6.83 -12.05 21.17
CA PHE A 36 8.25 -12.25 20.92
C PHE A 36 8.73 -10.94 20.31
N ALA A 37 9.61 -10.24 21.00
CA ALA A 37 10.30 -9.10 20.44
C ALA A 37 10.90 -9.60 19.13
N GLN A 38 10.33 -9.15 18.02
CA GLN A 38 10.75 -9.60 16.71
C GLN A 38 12.18 -9.12 16.56
N ALA A 39 13.12 -10.06 16.48
CA ALA A 39 14.50 -9.72 16.19
C ALA A 39 14.52 -8.80 14.95
N SER A 40 15.37 -7.79 14.97
CA SER A 40 15.50 -6.90 13.80
C SER A 40 15.64 -7.75 12.55
N PRO A 41 14.85 -7.48 11.51
CA PRO A 41 14.91 -8.28 10.30
C PRO A 41 16.33 -8.21 9.71
N PRO A 42 16.84 -9.31 9.14
CA PRO A 42 18.20 -9.33 8.57
C PRO A 42 18.37 -8.32 7.42
N ILE A 43 17.28 -7.96 6.75
CA ILE A 43 17.25 -6.93 5.71
C ILE A 43 16.11 -5.96 6.07
N PRO A 44 16.42 -4.76 6.58
CA PRO A 44 15.42 -3.77 6.93
C PRO A 44 14.84 -3.14 5.65
N ILE A 45 13.58 -3.39 5.38
CA ILE A 45 12.85 -2.73 4.29
C ILE A 45 12.27 -1.42 4.80
N THR A 46 12.58 -0.32 4.12
CA THR A 46 12.14 1.03 4.51
C THR A 46 11.01 1.58 3.66
N ALA A 47 10.90 1.15 2.39
CA ALA A 47 9.86 1.61 1.48
C ALA A 47 9.68 0.65 0.30
N ILE A 48 8.56 0.80 -0.42
CA ILE A 48 8.44 0.38 -1.80
C ILE A 48 9.09 1.47 -2.65
N ASN A 49 10.11 1.11 -3.42
CA ASN A 49 10.79 2.05 -4.31
C ASN A 49 9.96 2.27 -5.59
N HIS A 50 9.69 1.19 -6.31
CA HIS A 50 8.88 1.26 -7.51
C HIS A 50 8.19 -0.06 -7.83
N MET A 51 7.22 0.02 -8.73
CA MET A 51 6.62 -1.14 -9.39
C MET A 51 6.62 -0.93 -10.89
N THR A 52 6.73 -2.04 -11.63
CA THR A 52 6.61 -2.05 -13.09
C THR A 52 5.40 -2.88 -13.50
N LEU A 53 4.54 -2.26 -14.29
CA LEU A 53 3.36 -2.88 -14.86
C LEU A 53 3.60 -3.20 -16.33
N SER A 54 3.32 -4.43 -16.72
CA SER A 54 3.16 -4.83 -18.10
C SER A 54 1.68 -4.77 -18.44
N VAL A 55 1.29 -3.96 -19.43
CA VAL A 55 -0.10 -3.73 -19.80
C VAL A 55 -0.32 -3.99 -21.29
N SER A 56 -1.54 -4.34 -21.66
CA SER A 56 -1.89 -4.57 -23.07
C SER A 56 -1.97 -3.28 -23.88
N ASP A 57 -2.35 -2.16 -23.24
CA ASP A 57 -2.44 -0.83 -23.86
C ASP A 57 -1.78 0.21 -22.94
N PRO A 58 -0.48 0.51 -23.18
CA PRO A 58 0.24 1.50 -22.39
C PRO A 58 -0.33 2.92 -22.49
N ALA A 59 -0.86 3.32 -23.65
CA ALA A 59 -1.40 4.66 -23.85
C ALA A 59 -2.65 4.86 -22.99
N ARG A 60 -3.60 3.95 -23.09
CA ARG A 60 -4.83 3.97 -22.29
C ARG A 60 -4.53 3.88 -20.79
N SER A 61 -3.59 3.04 -20.40
CA SER A 61 -3.19 2.91 -18.99
C SER A 61 -2.58 4.22 -18.48
N LEU A 62 -1.72 4.87 -19.27
CA LEU A 62 -1.14 6.16 -18.94
C LEU A 62 -2.22 7.23 -18.72
N GLU A 63 -3.15 7.37 -19.65
CA GLU A 63 -4.27 8.32 -19.54
C GLU A 63 -5.09 8.06 -18.27
N TRP A 64 -5.36 6.80 -17.96
CA TRP A 64 -6.11 6.42 -16.77
C TRP A 64 -5.40 6.81 -15.46
N TYR A 65 -4.12 6.48 -15.32
CA TYR A 65 -3.34 6.81 -14.13
C TYR A 65 -3.14 8.31 -13.97
N GLN A 66 -2.88 9.03 -15.05
CA GLN A 66 -2.75 10.50 -15.02
C GLN A 66 -4.09 11.18 -14.72
N GLY A 67 -5.17 10.72 -15.33
CA GLY A 67 -6.51 11.28 -15.12
C GLY A 67 -7.03 11.07 -13.70
N LEU A 68 -6.73 9.91 -13.10
CA LEU A 68 -7.24 9.57 -11.77
C LEU A 68 -6.36 10.11 -10.63
N PHE A 69 -5.04 10.06 -10.77
CA PHE A 69 -4.09 10.38 -9.70
C PHE A 69 -3.22 11.60 -10.00
N GLY A 70 -3.29 12.18 -11.19
CA GLY A 70 -2.48 13.34 -11.56
C GLY A 70 -0.97 13.05 -11.59
N MET A 71 -0.56 11.78 -11.76
CA MET A 71 0.85 11.38 -11.70
C MET A 71 1.66 11.98 -12.86
N PRO A 72 2.70 12.82 -12.60
CA PRO A 72 3.49 13.41 -13.67
C PRO A 72 4.44 12.38 -14.30
N ILE A 73 4.67 12.53 -15.61
CA ILE A 73 5.69 11.75 -16.31
C ILE A 73 7.06 12.22 -15.84
N ALA A 74 7.84 11.32 -15.25
CA ALA A 74 9.21 11.55 -14.84
C ALA A 74 10.22 11.25 -15.97
N ALA A 75 9.96 10.19 -16.74
CA ALA A 75 10.81 9.80 -17.86
C ALA A 75 10.05 8.92 -18.88
N ARG A 76 10.65 8.77 -20.06
CA ARG A 76 10.25 7.81 -21.08
C ARG A 76 11.48 7.04 -21.52
N GLN A 77 11.40 5.70 -21.53
CA GLN A 77 12.47 4.81 -21.93
C GLN A 77 11.92 3.76 -22.90
N ALA A 78 12.28 3.84 -24.15
CA ALA A 78 11.74 2.97 -25.20
C ALA A 78 10.20 2.91 -25.13
N ASN A 79 9.64 1.75 -24.84
CA ASN A 79 8.19 1.52 -24.73
C ASN A 79 7.65 1.64 -23.30
N THR A 80 8.43 2.18 -22.38
CA THR A 80 8.05 2.33 -20.97
C THR A 80 7.94 3.79 -20.57
N VAL A 81 6.86 4.14 -19.90
CA VAL A 81 6.65 5.46 -19.29
C VAL A 81 6.79 5.35 -17.80
N ILE A 82 7.58 6.25 -17.22
CA ILE A 82 7.82 6.33 -15.79
C ILE A 82 6.99 7.47 -15.22
N LEU A 83 6.08 7.16 -14.31
CA LEU A 83 5.23 8.09 -13.58
C LEU A 83 5.77 8.27 -12.17
N ARG A 84 5.96 9.51 -11.73
CA ARG A 84 6.38 9.80 -10.36
C ARG A 84 5.22 9.60 -9.38
N VAL A 85 5.51 9.04 -8.21
CA VAL A 85 4.58 8.85 -7.11
C VAL A 85 4.94 9.81 -5.98
N GLY A 86 4.10 10.83 -5.75
CA GLY A 86 4.36 11.86 -4.74
C GLY A 86 5.59 12.71 -5.05
N ASP A 87 6.23 13.22 -3.99
CA ASP A 87 7.39 14.12 -4.08
C ASP A 87 8.74 13.40 -3.89
N GLY A 88 8.68 12.12 -3.59
CA GLY A 88 9.87 11.29 -3.34
C GLY A 88 10.46 10.65 -4.61
N PRO A 89 11.43 9.74 -4.42
CA PRO A 89 12.04 9.01 -5.52
C PRO A 89 11.18 7.87 -6.07
N GLN A 90 10.02 7.59 -5.45
CA GLN A 90 9.16 6.49 -5.82
C GLN A 90 8.51 6.72 -7.19
N PHE A 91 8.39 5.65 -7.96
CA PHE A 91 7.78 5.73 -9.27
C PHE A 91 7.01 4.45 -9.64
N MET A 92 6.19 4.58 -10.66
CA MET A 92 5.54 3.47 -11.32
C MET A 92 5.93 3.49 -12.80
N ALA A 93 6.38 2.36 -13.31
CA ALA A 93 6.67 2.20 -14.73
C ALA A 93 5.53 1.46 -15.42
N ILE A 94 5.09 1.97 -16.57
CA ILE A 94 4.06 1.36 -17.41
C ILE A 94 4.71 1.03 -18.75
N GLY A 95 4.75 -0.25 -19.07
CA GLY A 95 5.26 -0.76 -20.32
C GLY A 95 4.40 -1.90 -20.85
N GLY A 96 4.86 -2.58 -21.89
CA GLY A 96 4.15 -3.71 -22.47
C GLY A 96 3.71 -3.47 -23.91
N GLY A 97 2.61 -4.08 -24.29
CA GLY A 97 2.04 -4.03 -25.64
C GLY A 97 0.98 -5.10 -25.87
N ALA A 98 0.37 -5.10 -27.03
CA ALA A 98 -0.80 -5.91 -27.38
C ALA A 98 -0.62 -7.43 -27.29
N SER A 99 0.61 -7.93 -27.28
CA SER A 99 0.91 -9.38 -27.27
C SER A 99 1.10 -9.99 -25.89
N GLY A 100 1.10 -9.19 -24.81
CA GLY A 100 1.38 -9.65 -23.46
C GLY A 100 0.13 -9.71 -22.57
N ASN A 101 0.10 -10.69 -21.66
CA ASN A 101 -0.88 -10.68 -20.59
C ASN A 101 -0.56 -9.56 -19.59
N PRO A 102 -1.53 -8.73 -19.16
CA PRO A 102 -1.32 -7.72 -18.14
C PRO A 102 -0.89 -8.36 -16.81
N HIS A 103 0.19 -7.88 -16.22
CA HIS A 103 0.69 -8.35 -14.94
C HIS A 103 1.60 -7.31 -14.27
N ILE A 104 1.85 -7.49 -12.98
CA ILE A 104 2.93 -6.78 -12.29
C ILE A 104 4.23 -7.49 -12.68
N ASN A 105 5.09 -6.78 -13.41
CA ASN A 105 6.36 -7.35 -13.87
C ASN A 105 7.33 -7.53 -12.68
N HIS A 106 7.54 -6.49 -11.90
CA HIS A 106 8.32 -6.54 -10.66
C HIS A 106 7.94 -5.43 -9.67
N LEU A 107 8.34 -5.67 -8.44
CA LEU A 107 8.28 -4.72 -7.32
C LEU A 107 9.68 -4.56 -6.77
N CYS A 108 10.12 -3.32 -6.55
CA CYS A 108 11.40 -3.01 -5.95
C CYS A 108 11.21 -2.42 -4.55
N LEU A 109 12.01 -2.89 -3.62
CA LEU A 109 12.00 -2.46 -2.22
C LEU A 109 13.27 -1.66 -1.92
N SER A 110 13.14 -0.67 -1.05
CA SER A 110 14.29 0.10 -0.56
C SER A 110 14.79 -0.48 0.75
N THR A 111 16.11 -0.58 0.87
CA THR A 111 16.80 -0.95 2.10
C THR A 111 17.99 0.00 2.31
N PRO A 112 18.26 0.45 3.53
CA PRO A 112 19.41 1.33 3.80
C PRO A 112 20.73 0.54 3.67
N GLY A 113 21.77 1.21 3.18
CA GLY A 113 23.12 0.64 3.10
C GLY A 113 23.30 -0.47 2.06
N PHE A 114 22.43 -0.54 1.06
CA PHE A 114 22.58 -1.41 -0.10
C PHE A 114 23.09 -0.54 -1.26
N ASP A 115 24.40 -0.48 -1.42
CA ASP A 115 25.10 0.19 -2.51
C ASP A 115 25.57 -0.83 -3.55
#